data_556f82bb0c09884fe104822b80f1ab23
#
_entry.id   556f82bb0c09884fe104822b80f1ab23
#
_cell.length_a   1.000
_cell.length_b   1.000
_cell.length_c   1.000
_cell.angle_alpha   90.00
_cell.angle_beta   90.00
_cell.angle_gamma   90.00
#
_symmetry.space_group_name_H-M   'P 1'
#
loop_
_entity.id
_entity.type
_entity.pdbx_description
1 polymer ?
#
loop_
_entity_poly.entity_id
_entity_poly.type
_entity_poly.pdbx_seq_one_letter_code
_entity_poly.pdbx_strand_id
1 'polypeptide(L)'
;MTVFFLGLLSPMQVSFAHGGNIEVSEGGTKGPVHLTQEQARMLDIKVVQATHRPMAQFLGLNGQIQLLPDAQADVSIRISGSVTAIDVNLGDSVKTGQRLATVQSRLVGNPPPSVAVNAPIAGIIDARNINLGQAVEPNTVLFHISNRDKLLVVAQVYEEDLGKVKVGQEVNVNVLSYPKQTFPGQVTLIEPNLDPLTRTVNVRITLDNKEGLLKPGMFVRANVILTHNKAALTVPNAALLQADNQQFVFVQNGGTYKRVDVKVGAVEDDYSEIIGGLVPGDLVVTQGNRELYTLWLSGGRKLQSGQEEHH
;
A
#
# COMPACT_ATOMS: atom_id res chain seq x y z
N MET A 1 42.67 4.51 -86.25
CA MET A 1 41.85 5.15 -87.29
C MET A 1 40.40 5.04 -86.82
N THR A 2 39.88 6.11 -86.46
CA THR A 2 38.68 6.52 -85.73
C THR A 2 37.43 6.32 -86.58
N VAL A 3 36.34 5.84 -85.99
CA VAL A 3 34.98 6.22 -86.39
C VAL A 3 34.08 6.29 -85.21
N PHE A 4 33.54 7.49 -84.91
CA PHE A 4 32.48 7.85 -83.99
C PHE A 4 31.14 7.36 -84.50
N PHE A 5 30.31 6.77 -83.64
CA PHE A 5 28.87 6.65 -83.88
C PHE A 5 28.09 7.31 -82.79
N LEU A 6 27.43 8.39 -83.11
CA LEU A 6 26.58 9.23 -82.30
C LEU A 6 25.16 8.61 -82.31
N GLY A 7 24.71 8.03 -81.27
CA GLY A 7 23.35 7.53 -81.09
C GLY A 7 22.51 8.50 -80.27
N LEU A 8 21.55 9.17 -80.92
CA LEU A 8 20.51 9.96 -80.22
C LEU A 8 19.58 9.06 -79.46
N LEU A 9 19.52 9.25 -78.13
CA LEU A 9 18.46 8.72 -77.32
C LEU A 9 17.54 9.88 -76.93
N SER A 10 16.29 9.80 -77.41
CA SER A 10 15.16 10.66 -76.96
C SER A 10 14.75 10.35 -75.51
N PRO A 11 14.44 11.35 -74.70
CA PRO A 11 13.92 11.08 -73.37
C PRO A 11 12.45 10.71 -73.44
N MET A 12 12.13 9.52 -72.91
CA MET A 12 10.78 9.05 -72.65
C MET A 12 10.23 9.81 -71.42
N GLN A 13 9.25 10.67 -71.65
CA GLN A 13 8.50 11.33 -70.55
C GLN A 13 7.62 10.30 -69.84
N VAL A 14 7.97 9.99 -68.59
CA VAL A 14 7.08 9.25 -67.68
C VAL A 14 6.18 10.25 -66.98
N SER A 15 4.92 10.23 -67.32
CA SER A 15 3.85 10.98 -66.63
C SER A 15 3.61 10.36 -65.26
N PHE A 16 4.03 11.02 -64.20
CA PHE A 16 3.62 10.68 -62.83
C PHE A 16 2.21 11.22 -62.58
N ALA A 17 1.28 10.31 -62.37
CA ALA A 17 -0.04 10.61 -61.86
C ALA A 17 0.06 11.30 -60.51
N HIS A 18 -0.68 12.38 -60.31
CA HIS A 18 -0.86 13.10 -59.06
C HIS A 18 -1.38 12.17 -57.99
N GLY A 19 -0.48 11.64 -57.15
CA GLY A 19 -0.78 11.19 -55.82
C GLY A 19 -0.90 12.42 -54.92
N GLY A 20 -2.10 12.73 -54.48
CA GLY A 20 -2.31 13.83 -53.55
C GLY A 20 -1.45 13.62 -52.31
N ASN A 21 -0.58 14.57 -52.01
CA ASN A 21 0.10 14.69 -50.75
C ASN A 21 -0.96 14.83 -49.67
N ILE A 22 -1.11 13.79 -48.86
CA ILE A 22 -1.74 13.94 -47.55
C ILE A 22 -0.72 14.71 -46.71
N GLU A 23 -0.85 16.03 -46.67
CA GLU A 23 -0.18 16.81 -45.65
C GLU A 23 -0.78 16.41 -44.32
N VAL A 24 -0.06 15.55 -43.58
CA VAL A 24 -0.28 15.36 -42.17
C VAL A 24 0.13 16.68 -41.52
N SER A 25 -0.84 17.53 -41.22
CA SER A 25 -0.64 18.75 -40.45
C SER A 25 -0.21 18.30 -39.04
N GLU A 26 1.11 18.23 -38.82
CA GLU A 26 1.68 18.16 -37.50
C GLU A 26 1.34 19.43 -36.74
N GLY A 27 0.65 19.26 -35.55
CA GLY A 27 0.69 20.26 -34.50
C GLY A 27 -0.36 21.36 -34.51
N GLY A 28 -1.61 21.04 -34.84
CA GLY A 28 -2.72 21.88 -34.38
C GLY A 28 -2.83 21.80 -32.86
N THR A 29 -2.56 22.92 -32.15
CA THR A 29 -2.84 23.02 -30.71
C THR A 29 -4.30 22.68 -30.51
N LYS A 30 -4.58 21.51 -29.93
CA LYS A 30 -5.93 21.05 -29.63
C LYS A 30 -6.53 22.05 -28.63
N GLY A 31 -7.51 22.84 -29.09
CA GLY A 31 -8.14 23.90 -28.30
C GLY A 31 -9.09 23.37 -27.22
N PRO A 32 -9.64 24.24 -26.38
CA PRO A 32 -10.65 23.84 -25.40
C PRO A 32 -11.92 23.32 -26.11
N VAL A 33 -12.63 22.39 -25.43
CA VAL A 33 -13.92 21.87 -25.91
C VAL A 33 -15.01 22.82 -25.45
N HIS A 34 -15.92 23.26 -26.38
CA HIS A 34 -17.04 24.10 -26.10
C HIS A 34 -18.32 23.27 -26.18
N LEU A 35 -19.11 23.25 -25.10
CA LEU A 35 -20.38 22.54 -25.03
C LEU A 35 -21.49 23.51 -24.60
N THR A 36 -22.67 23.33 -25.20
CA THR A 36 -23.91 23.94 -24.66
C THR A 36 -24.32 23.21 -23.39
N GLN A 37 -25.22 23.83 -22.60
CA GLN A 37 -25.76 23.18 -21.40
C GLN A 37 -26.46 21.84 -21.70
N GLU A 38 -27.15 21.77 -22.85
CA GLU A 38 -27.85 20.57 -23.29
C GLU A 38 -26.83 19.45 -23.65
N GLN A 39 -25.77 19.78 -24.40
CA GLN A 39 -24.70 18.85 -24.73
C GLN A 39 -23.97 18.33 -23.47
N ALA A 40 -23.71 19.22 -22.51
CA ALA A 40 -23.09 18.84 -21.26
C ALA A 40 -23.98 17.88 -20.44
N ARG A 41 -25.32 18.09 -20.46
CA ARG A 41 -26.27 17.16 -19.83
C ARG A 41 -26.34 15.81 -20.55
N MET A 42 -26.34 15.81 -21.90
CA MET A 42 -26.33 14.55 -22.68
C MET A 42 -25.08 13.71 -22.42
N LEU A 43 -23.94 14.36 -22.17
CA LEU A 43 -22.68 13.70 -21.84
C LEU A 43 -22.53 13.39 -20.33
N ASP A 44 -23.57 13.67 -19.53
CA ASP A 44 -23.58 13.49 -18.06
C ASP A 44 -22.34 14.11 -17.38
N ILE A 45 -21.99 15.32 -17.79
CA ILE A 45 -20.84 16.04 -17.24
C ILE A 45 -21.12 16.43 -15.79
N LYS A 46 -20.30 15.93 -14.87
CA LYS A 46 -20.28 16.37 -13.47
C LYS A 46 -18.95 17.01 -13.12
N VAL A 47 -19.01 18.03 -12.31
CA VAL A 47 -17.83 18.78 -11.87
C VAL A 47 -17.78 18.83 -10.36
N VAL A 48 -16.55 18.85 -9.83
CA VAL A 48 -16.26 19.03 -8.41
C VAL A 48 -15.19 20.10 -8.28
N GLN A 49 -15.29 20.91 -7.25
CA GLN A 49 -14.31 21.96 -6.99
C GLN A 49 -13.02 21.37 -6.39
N ALA A 50 -11.87 21.80 -6.93
CA ALA A 50 -10.58 21.51 -6.32
C ALA A 50 -10.46 22.25 -4.98
N THR A 51 -10.31 21.51 -3.89
CA THR A 51 -10.33 22.05 -2.52
C THR A 51 -9.13 21.55 -1.71
N HIS A 52 -8.79 22.31 -0.67
CA HIS A 52 -7.77 21.85 0.27
C HIS A 52 -8.32 20.78 1.20
N ARG A 53 -7.53 19.70 1.35
CA ARG A 53 -7.77 18.60 2.30
C ARG A 53 -6.47 18.16 2.94
N PRO A 54 -6.51 17.62 4.17
CA PRO A 54 -5.35 16.90 4.69
C PRO A 54 -5.11 15.64 3.85
N MET A 55 -3.88 15.44 3.41
CA MET A 55 -3.42 14.27 2.65
C MET A 55 -2.12 13.75 3.26
N ALA A 56 -1.93 12.44 3.22
CA ALA A 56 -0.69 11.82 3.63
C ALA A 56 -0.09 10.98 2.49
N GLN A 57 1.22 11.08 2.33
CA GLN A 57 1.94 10.18 1.44
C GLN A 57 2.38 8.95 2.22
N PHE A 58 2.08 7.78 1.72
CA PHE A 58 2.40 6.50 2.35
C PHE A 58 3.43 5.71 1.55
N LEU A 59 4.27 4.97 2.26
CA LEU A 59 5.05 3.88 1.71
C LEU A 59 4.49 2.56 2.26
N GLY A 60 3.92 1.74 1.38
CA GLY A 60 3.35 0.45 1.75
C GLY A 60 4.43 -0.63 1.83
N LEU A 61 4.59 -1.22 3.02
CA LEU A 61 5.49 -2.33 3.28
C LEU A 61 4.69 -3.60 3.60
N ASN A 62 5.16 -4.75 3.13
CA ASN A 62 4.62 -6.03 3.55
C ASN A 62 5.38 -6.53 4.77
N GLY A 63 4.67 -7.12 5.73
CA GLY A 63 5.27 -7.59 6.96
C GLY A 63 4.47 -8.68 7.65
N GLN A 64 5.00 -9.13 8.78
CA GLN A 64 4.39 -10.14 9.62
C GLN A 64 4.43 -9.72 11.09
N ILE A 65 3.36 -10.03 11.82
CA ILE A 65 3.29 -9.82 13.26
C ILE A 65 4.10 -10.87 13.99
N GLN A 66 4.92 -10.43 14.94
CA GLN A 66 5.74 -11.26 15.82
C GLN A 66 5.56 -10.80 17.28
N LEU A 67 5.98 -11.64 18.21
CA LEU A 67 6.16 -11.25 19.60
C LEU A 67 7.39 -10.35 19.74
N LEU A 68 7.36 -9.42 20.68
CA LEU A 68 8.59 -8.76 21.11
C LEU A 68 9.52 -9.81 21.75
N PRO A 69 10.83 -9.75 21.53
CA PRO A 69 11.78 -10.71 22.08
C PRO A 69 11.67 -10.88 23.60
N ASP A 70 11.51 -9.76 24.32
CA ASP A 70 11.42 -9.73 25.78
C ASP A 70 10.01 -10.00 26.34
N ALA A 71 9.02 -10.20 25.47
CA ALA A 71 7.62 -10.45 25.83
C ALA A 71 7.26 -11.95 25.76
N GLN A 72 8.23 -12.84 25.73
CA GLN A 72 8.03 -14.28 25.70
C GLN A 72 9.04 -14.99 26.60
N ALA A 73 8.66 -16.13 27.12
CA ALA A 73 9.52 -16.93 28.00
C ALA A 73 9.20 -18.42 27.88
N ASP A 74 10.26 -19.21 27.69
CA ASP A 74 10.23 -20.64 27.89
C ASP A 74 10.44 -20.97 29.36
N VAL A 75 9.48 -21.69 29.95
CA VAL A 75 9.55 -22.15 31.33
C VAL A 75 10.07 -23.56 31.35
N SER A 76 11.32 -23.72 31.79
CA SER A 76 11.98 -25.01 31.89
C SER A 76 12.29 -25.38 33.33
N ILE A 77 12.61 -26.66 33.57
CA ILE A 77 13.00 -27.16 34.87
C ILE A 77 14.50 -27.52 34.88
N ARG A 78 15.11 -27.43 36.06
CA ARG A 78 16.54 -27.74 36.26
C ARG A 78 16.83 -29.08 36.95
N ILE A 79 15.75 -29.82 37.29
CA ILE A 79 15.86 -31.10 38.00
C ILE A 79 15.16 -32.20 37.21
N SER A 80 15.58 -33.45 37.41
CA SER A 80 14.84 -34.64 37.00
C SER A 80 13.72 -34.93 38.00
N GLY A 81 12.53 -35.27 37.52
CA GLY A 81 11.40 -35.54 38.40
C GLY A 81 10.16 -36.02 37.65
N SER A 82 9.03 -36.02 38.36
CA SER A 82 7.73 -36.33 37.79
C SER A 82 6.75 -35.21 38.12
N VAL A 83 5.89 -34.84 37.15
CA VAL A 83 4.86 -33.79 37.30
C VAL A 83 3.78 -34.32 38.23
N THR A 84 3.58 -33.67 39.37
CA THR A 84 2.58 -34.07 40.41
C THR A 84 1.37 -33.18 40.41
N ALA A 85 1.47 -31.95 39.91
CA ALA A 85 0.34 -31.03 39.75
C ALA A 85 0.55 -30.12 38.57
N ILE A 86 -0.54 -29.73 37.90
CA ILE A 86 -0.59 -28.72 36.85
C ILE A 86 -1.74 -27.78 37.20
N ASP A 87 -1.42 -26.50 37.42
CA ASP A 87 -2.37 -25.50 37.92
C ASP A 87 -2.92 -24.60 36.77
N VAL A 88 -2.44 -24.78 35.55
CA VAL A 88 -2.82 -23.94 34.38
C VAL A 88 -3.00 -24.77 33.10
N ASN A 89 -3.79 -24.24 32.18
CA ASN A 89 -4.08 -24.81 30.88
C ASN A 89 -3.61 -23.90 29.75
N LEU A 90 -3.63 -24.43 28.53
CA LEU A 90 -3.40 -23.65 27.31
C LEU A 90 -4.49 -22.55 27.22
N GLY A 91 -4.05 -21.30 26.97
CA GLY A 91 -4.92 -20.15 26.89
C GLY A 91 -5.13 -19.38 28.20
N ASP A 92 -4.72 -19.94 29.35
CA ASP A 92 -4.85 -19.26 30.62
C ASP A 92 -3.92 -18.04 30.71
N SER A 93 -4.46 -16.96 31.32
CA SER A 93 -3.66 -15.79 31.68
C SER A 93 -2.99 -16.01 33.03
N VAL A 94 -1.69 -15.71 33.11
CA VAL A 94 -0.89 -15.87 34.32
C VAL A 94 -0.17 -14.58 34.70
N LYS A 95 0.08 -14.42 36.00
CA LYS A 95 0.89 -13.33 36.57
C LYS A 95 2.30 -13.79 36.82
N THR A 96 3.26 -12.86 36.77
CA THR A 96 4.64 -13.14 37.20
C THR A 96 4.66 -13.77 38.61
N GLY A 97 5.42 -14.87 38.78
CA GLY A 97 5.51 -15.62 40.02
C GLY A 97 4.37 -16.59 40.29
N GLN A 98 3.30 -16.60 39.47
CA GLN A 98 2.21 -17.55 39.60
C GLN A 98 2.69 -18.98 39.38
N ARG A 99 2.29 -19.91 40.26
CA ARG A 99 2.62 -21.33 40.11
C ARG A 99 1.87 -21.91 38.92
N LEU A 100 2.60 -22.64 38.08
CA LEU A 100 2.11 -23.30 36.88
C LEU A 100 1.98 -24.80 37.06
N ALA A 101 2.96 -25.39 37.74
CA ALA A 101 3.03 -26.82 37.98
C ALA A 101 3.88 -27.13 39.24
N THR A 102 3.80 -28.37 39.72
CA THR A 102 4.70 -28.92 40.72
C THR A 102 5.37 -30.16 40.19
N VAL A 103 6.68 -30.24 40.38
CA VAL A 103 7.49 -31.40 40.00
C VAL A 103 8.13 -31.98 41.22
N GLN A 104 7.91 -33.28 41.48
CA GLN A 104 8.54 -34.02 42.54
C GLN A 104 9.88 -34.55 42.05
N SER A 105 10.97 -34.24 42.75
CA SER A 105 12.31 -34.66 42.42
C SER A 105 12.46 -36.20 42.58
N ARG A 106 13.34 -36.77 41.75
CA ARG A 106 13.79 -38.19 41.94
C ARG A 106 14.76 -38.38 43.10
N LEU A 107 15.18 -37.29 43.75
CA LEU A 107 16.07 -37.41 44.92
C LEU A 107 15.37 -38.11 46.05
N VAL A 108 16.15 -38.93 46.79
CA VAL A 108 15.64 -39.66 47.96
C VAL A 108 15.30 -38.66 49.07
N GLY A 109 14.10 -38.83 49.66
CA GLY A 109 13.64 -38.05 50.78
C GLY A 109 12.27 -38.57 51.26
N ASN A 110 11.87 -38.23 52.48
CA ASN A 110 10.55 -38.59 53.02
C ASN A 110 9.88 -37.36 53.68
N PRO A 111 8.97 -36.66 52.98
CA PRO A 111 8.63 -36.87 51.55
C PRO A 111 9.75 -36.43 50.62
N PRO A 112 9.75 -36.92 49.32
CA PRO A 112 10.69 -36.45 48.31
C PRO A 112 10.53 -34.95 48.06
N PRO A 113 11.64 -34.21 47.78
CA PRO A 113 11.56 -32.77 47.51
C PRO A 113 10.65 -32.44 46.33
N SER A 114 9.83 -31.42 46.46
CA SER A 114 8.98 -30.90 45.38
C SER A 114 9.40 -29.50 45.02
N VAL A 115 9.42 -29.18 43.70
CA VAL A 115 9.78 -27.88 43.16
C VAL A 115 8.55 -27.27 42.47
N ALA A 116 8.18 -26.06 42.88
CA ALA A 116 7.19 -25.27 42.18
C ALA A 116 7.78 -24.65 40.90
N VAL A 117 7.09 -24.82 39.81
CA VAL A 117 7.42 -24.17 38.54
C VAL A 117 6.56 -22.94 38.41
N ASN A 118 7.19 -21.76 38.41
CA ASN A 118 6.48 -20.47 38.43
C ASN A 118 6.67 -19.72 37.12
N ALA A 119 5.70 -18.87 36.75
CA ALA A 119 5.75 -18.00 35.58
C ALA A 119 6.83 -16.91 35.77
N PRO A 120 7.82 -16.79 34.85
CA PRO A 120 8.82 -15.74 34.93
C PRO A 120 8.28 -14.38 34.50
N ILE A 121 7.26 -14.35 33.65
CA ILE A 121 6.58 -13.15 33.15
C ILE A 121 5.06 -13.30 33.26
N ALA A 122 4.34 -12.19 33.24
CA ALA A 122 2.89 -12.19 33.05
C ALA A 122 2.56 -12.34 31.55
N GLY A 123 1.50 -13.09 31.24
CA GLY A 123 1.11 -13.33 29.84
C GLY A 123 0.10 -14.46 29.72
N ILE A 124 0.03 -15.06 28.55
CA ILE A 124 -0.85 -16.18 28.21
C ILE A 124 -0.01 -17.43 28.03
N ILE A 125 -0.50 -18.56 28.55
CA ILE A 125 0.10 -19.89 28.27
C ILE A 125 -0.25 -20.26 26.84
N ASP A 126 0.70 -20.17 25.92
CA ASP A 126 0.50 -20.48 24.51
C ASP A 126 1.13 -21.83 24.08
N ALA A 127 1.90 -22.47 24.95
CA ALA A 127 2.21 -23.89 24.84
C ALA A 127 2.28 -24.56 26.22
N ARG A 128 1.74 -25.77 26.33
CA ARG A 128 1.86 -26.67 27.48
C ARG A 128 2.37 -28.02 27.01
N ASN A 129 3.63 -28.32 27.32
CA ASN A 129 4.35 -29.48 26.81
C ASN A 129 4.45 -30.60 27.84
N ILE A 130 3.63 -30.58 28.88
CA ILE A 130 3.63 -31.57 29.95
C ILE A 130 2.23 -32.10 30.28
N ASN A 131 2.21 -33.32 30.80
CA ASN A 131 1.02 -33.98 31.35
C ASN A 131 1.27 -34.43 32.79
N LEU A 132 0.18 -34.60 33.56
CA LEU A 132 0.24 -35.12 34.93
C LEU A 132 0.89 -36.52 34.93
N GLY A 133 1.82 -36.75 35.85
CA GLY A 133 2.57 -37.98 35.97
C GLY A 133 3.73 -38.12 35.01
N GLN A 134 3.91 -37.19 34.06
CA GLN A 134 5.02 -37.25 33.09
C GLN A 134 6.38 -37.09 33.78
N ALA A 135 7.34 -37.91 33.38
CA ALA A 135 8.73 -37.74 33.77
C ALA A 135 9.36 -36.57 32.98
N VAL A 136 10.10 -35.73 33.67
CA VAL A 136 10.79 -34.56 33.09
C VAL A 136 12.27 -34.58 33.46
N GLU A 137 13.10 -34.07 32.57
CA GLU A 137 14.55 -33.96 32.74
C GLU A 137 14.99 -32.49 32.74
N PRO A 138 16.18 -32.15 33.23
CA PRO A 138 16.72 -30.80 33.17
C PRO A 138 16.64 -30.21 31.76
N ASN A 139 16.29 -28.90 31.66
CA ASN A 139 16.13 -28.15 30.43
C ASN A 139 14.93 -28.54 29.57
N THR A 140 14.06 -29.47 30.03
CA THR A 140 12.78 -29.69 29.37
C THR A 140 11.92 -28.41 29.46
N VAL A 141 11.47 -27.86 28.33
CA VAL A 141 10.53 -26.75 28.26
C VAL A 141 9.13 -27.27 28.59
N LEU A 142 8.60 -26.82 29.70
CA LEU A 142 7.29 -27.26 30.24
C LEU A 142 6.13 -26.39 29.70
N PHE A 143 6.35 -25.08 29.64
CA PHE A 143 5.39 -24.10 29.16
C PHE A 143 6.10 -23.05 28.31
N HIS A 144 5.35 -22.44 27.40
CA HIS A 144 5.71 -21.18 26.77
C HIS A 144 4.67 -20.12 27.19
N ILE A 145 5.15 -18.93 27.57
CA ILE A 145 4.32 -17.80 27.98
C ILE A 145 4.64 -16.62 27.07
N SER A 146 3.61 -15.94 26.56
CA SER A 146 3.77 -14.70 25.82
C SER A 146 2.89 -13.59 26.36
N ASN A 147 3.46 -12.39 26.46
CA ASN A 147 2.70 -11.15 26.64
C ASN A 147 2.40 -10.56 25.25
N ARG A 148 1.14 -10.33 24.95
CA ARG A 148 0.66 -9.88 23.64
C ARG A 148 0.05 -8.48 23.67
N ASP A 149 0.21 -7.73 24.75
CA ASP A 149 -0.31 -6.35 24.89
C ASP A 149 0.35 -5.39 23.89
N LYS A 150 1.61 -5.70 23.57
CA LYS A 150 2.35 -5.05 22.46
C LYS A 150 2.89 -6.10 21.54
N LEU A 151 2.86 -5.79 20.25
CA LEU A 151 3.36 -6.66 19.20
C LEU A 151 4.38 -5.94 18.33
N LEU A 152 5.18 -6.73 17.64
CA LEU A 152 6.18 -6.29 16.69
C LEU A 152 5.69 -6.65 15.29
N VAL A 153 5.68 -5.71 14.37
CA VAL A 153 5.63 -5.99 12.94
C VAL A 153 7.04 -5.94 12.39
N VAL A 154 7.48 -7.01 11.76
CA VAL A 154 8.70 -7.02 10.96
C VAL A 154 8.28 -6.88 9.50
N ALA A 155 8.54 -5.71 8.92
CA ALA A 155 8.20 -5.36 7.56
C ALA A 155 9.47 -5.16 6.72
N GLN A 156 9.38 -5.41 5.41
CA GLN A 156 10.51 -5.31 4.50
C GLN A 156 10.41 -4.04 3.66
N VAL A 157 11.50 -3.25 3.65
CA VAL A 157 11.67 -2.09 2.79
C VAL A 157 12.72 -2.40 1.72
N TYR A 158 12.43 -2.10 0.46
CA TYR A 158 13.39 -2.24 -0.63
C TYR A 158 14.49 -1.19 -0.53
N GLU A 159 15.69 -1.53 -1.02
CA GLU A 159 16.86 -0.66 -0.98
C GLU A 159 16.58 0.73 -1.58
N GLU A 160 15.84 0.82 -2.68
CA GLU A 160 15.45 2.06 -3.35
C GLU A 160 14.58 2.99 -2.48
N ASP A 161 13.83 2.42 -1.55
CA ASP A 161 12.92 3.16 -0.66
C ASP A 161 13.51 3.39 0.74
N LEU A 162 14.67 2.79 1.05
CA LEU A 162 15.25 2.82 2.38
C LEU A 162 15.48 4.26 2.89
N GLY A 163 15.91 5.16 2.01
CA GLY A 163 16.13 6.56 2.36
C GLY A 163 14.88 7.34 2.77
N LYS A 164 13.68 6.81 2.50
CA LYS A 164 12.39 7.42 2.84
C LYS A 164 11.90 7.02 4.24
N VAL A 165 12.42 5.91 4.81
CA VAL A 165 11.98 5.39 6.11
C VAL A 165 12.91 5.88 7.21
N LYS A 166 12.33 6.32 8.33
CA LYS A 166 13.06 6.80 9.52
C LYS A 166 12.45 6.26 10.79
N VAL A 167 13.28 6.02 11.79
CA VAL A 167 12.82 5.69 13.15
C VAL A 167 11.97 6.84 13.69
N GLY A 168 10.86 6.49 14.35
CA GLY A 168 9.89 7.44 14.89
C GLY A 168 8.72 7.77 13.96
N GLN A 169 8.75 7.37 12.69
CA GLN A 169 7.60 7.58 11.79
C GLN A 169 6.37 6.78 12.24
N GLU A 170 5.21 7.41 12.09
CA GLU A 170 3.91 6.77 12.31
C GLU A 170 3.61 5.78 11.17
N VAL A 171 2.95 4.70 11.52
CA VAL A 171 2.58 3.63 10.59
C VAL A 171 1.14 3.23 10.79
N ASN A 172 0.40 3.12 9.70
CA ASN A 172 -0.93 2.54 9.67
C ASN A 172 -0.83 1.06 9.27
N VAL A 173 -1.09 0.16 10.22
CA VAL A 173 -1.03 -1.29 9.98
C VAL A 173 -2.41 -1.82 9.65
N ASN A 174 -2.55 -2.45 8.48
CA ASN A 174 -3.78 -3.08 8.00
C ASN A 174 -3.62 -4.59 7.98
N VAL A 175 -4.62 -5.31 8.46
CA VAL A 175 -4.65 -6.78 8.53
C VAL A 175 -5.84 -7.30 7.75
N LEU A 176 -5.64 -8.33 6.94
CA LEU A 176 -6.70 -8.89 6.10
C LEU A 176 -7.92 -9.39 6.92
N SER A 177 -7.67 -9.89 8.13
CA SER A 177 -8.73 -10.35 9.03
C SER A 177 -9.65 -9.23 9.55
N TYR A 178 -9.19 -7.98 9.51
CA TYR A 178 -9.91 -6.80 9.99
C TYR A 178 -9.85 -5.67 8.97
N PRO A 179 -10.49 -5.80 7.79
CA PRO A 179 -10.29 -4.91 6.64
C PRO A 179 -10.79 -3.47 6.87
N LYS A 180 -11.67 -3.26 7.86
CA LYS A 180 -12.21 -1.95 8.21
C LYS A 180 -11.49 -1.28 9.39
N GLN A 181 -10.48 -1.93 9.96
CA GLN A 181 -9.77 -1.46 11.13
C GLN A 181 -8.30 -1.24 10.81
N THR A 182 -7.79 -0.08 11.21
CA THR A 182 -6.38 0.28 11.09
C THR A 182 -5.77 0.30 12.48
N PHE A 183 -4.60 -0.32 12.64
CA PHE A 183 -3.88 -0.38 13.89
C PHE A 183 -2.70 0.59 13.83
N PRO A 184 -2.67 1.63 14.69
CA PRO A 184 -1.57 2.58 14.70
C PRO A 184 -0.31 1.92 15.26
N GLY A 185 0.82 2.18 14.64
CA GLY A 185 2.14 1.74 15.06
C GLY A 185 3.19 2.80 14.83
N GLN A 186 4.43 2.50 15.22
CA GLN A 186 5.57 3.39 15.04
C GLN A 186 6.81 2.60 14.63
N VAL A 187 7.60 3.12 13.70
CA VAL A 187 8.91 2.57 13.34
C VAL A 187 9.85 2.74 14.54
N THR A 188 10.31 1.62 15.10
CA THR A 188 11.21 1.61 16.27
C THR A 188 12.64 1.24 15.93
N LEU A 189 12.85 0.50 14.83
CA LEU A 189 14.19 0.09 14.40
C LEU A 189 14.20 -0.15 12.88
N ILE A 190 15.26 0.26 12.23
CA ILE A 190 15.66 -0.17 10.88
C ILE A 190 16.87 -1.05 11.08
N GLU A 191 16.80 -2.32 10.69
CA GLU A 191 17.90 -3.26 10.89
C GLU A 191 19.13 -2.83 10.09
N PRO A 192 20.35 -3.03 10.61
CA PRO A 192 21.57 -2.53 9.97
C PRO A 192 21.97 -3.32 8.72
N ASN A 193 21.44 -4.53 8.55
CA ASN A 193 21.85 -5.43 7.48
C ASN A 193 20.79 -5.49 6.38
N LEU A 194 21.27 -5.39 5.14
CA LEU A 194 20.46 -5.65 3.94
C LEU A 194 20.56 -7.14 3.60
N ASP A 195 19.43 -7.77 3.34
CA ASP A 195 19.37 -9.11 2.77
C ASP A 195 19.78 -9.06 1.29
N PRO A 196 20.89 -9.70 0.90
CA PRO A 196 21.41 -9.62 -0.46
C PRO A 196 20.56 -10.37 -1.49
N LEU A 197 19.71 -11.32 -1.06
CA LEU A 197 18.84 -12.09 -1.94
C LEU A 197 17.58 -11.33 -2.31
N THR A 198 16.95 -10.73 -1.31
CA THR A 198 15.69 -9.98 -1.51
C THR A 198 15.91 -8.51 -1.78
N ARG A 199 17.12 -7.99 -1.55
CA ARG A 199 17.48 -6.56 -1.63
C ARG A 199 16.59 -5.71 -0.72
N THR A 200 16.27 -6.23 0.48
CA THR A 200 15.43 -5.55 1.46
C THR A 200 16.14 -5.41 2.80
N VAL A 201 15.68 -4.43 3.58
CA VAL A 201 16.05 -4.23 4.98
C VAL A 201 14.80 -4.42 5.84
N ASN A 202 14.92 -5.13 6.96
CA ASN A 202 13.82 -5.26 7.90
C ASN A 202 13.61 -3.97 8.68
N VAL A 203 12.36 -3.54 8.74
CA VAL A 203 11.90 -2.43 9.57
C VAL A 203 11.01 -2.98 10.66
N ARG A 204 11.33 -2.66 11.92
CA ARG A 204 10.56 -3.07 13.09
C ARG A 204 9.60 -1.96 13.47
N ILE A 205 8.33 -2.32 13.57
CA ILE A 205 7.24 -1.43 13.91
C ILE A 205 6.56 -1.99 15.16
N THR A 206 6.47 -1.20 16.20
CA THR A 206 5.77 -1.58 17.44
C THR A 206 4.36 -1.03 17.41
N LEU A 207 3.39 -1.82 17.86
CA LEU A 207 1.99 -1.43 17.97
C LEU A 207 1.35 -2.02 19.25
N ASP A 208 0.32 -1.34 19.74
CA ASP A 208 -0.47 -1.81 20.88
C ASP A 208 -1.53 -2.82 20.42
N ASN A 209 -1.78 -3.84 21.26
CA ASN A 209 -2.77 -4.90 21.01
C ASN A 209 -3.62 -5.18 22.25
N LYS A 210 -4.05 -4.12 22.94
CA LYS A 210 -4.82 -4.24 24.21
C LYS A 210 -6.13 -5.01 24.07
N GLU A 211 -6.73 -4.99 22.89
CA GLU A 211 -7.95 -5.73 22.58
C GLU A 211 -7.70 -7.21 22.24
N GLY A 212 -6.44 -7.63 22.11
CA GLY A 212 -6.04 -9.00 21.80
C GLY A 212 -6.44 -9.51 20.40
N LEU A 213 -6.81 -8.60 19.49
CA LEU A 213 -7.29 -8.93 18.14
C LEU A 213 -6.16 -9.47 17.27
N LEU A 214 -4.99 -8.87 17.38
CA LEU A 214 -3.84 -9.23 16.56
C LEU A 214 -3.13 -10.45 17.17
N LYS A 215 -2.69 -11.34 16.28
CA LYS A 215 -1.98 -12.58 16.68
C LYS A 215 -0.63 -12.67 15.97
N PRO A 216 0.42 -13.14 16.65
CA PRO A 216 1.67 -13.48 16.00
C PRO A 216 1.45 -14.42 14.83
N GLY A 217 2.19 -14.22 13.73
CA GLY A 217 2.04 -14.96 12.49
C GLY A 217 1.09 -14.32 11.47
N MET A 218 0.26 -13.33 11.83
CA MET A 218 -0.58 -12.64 10.87
C MET A 218 0.25 -11.80 9.90
N PHE A 219 -0.10 -11.86 8.61
CA PHE A 219 0.46 -10.97 7.59
C PHE A 219 -0.24 -9.62 7.62
N VAL A 220 0.53 -8.57 7.39
CA VAL A 220 0.07 -7.18 7.44
C VAL A 220 0.60 -6.37 6.27
N ARG A 221 -0.13 -5.32 5.93
CA ARG A 221 0.37 -4.20 5.15
C ARG A 221 0.61 -3.01 6.09
N ALA A 222 1.87 -2.62 6.22
CA ALA A 222 2.29 -1.49 7.03
C ALA A 222 2.50 -0.27 6.13
N ASN A 223 1.64 0.72 6.24
CA ASN A 223 1.71 1.97 5.49
C ASN A 223 2.46 3.02 6.32
N VAL A 224 3.76 3.17 6.07
CA VAL A 224 4.60 4.18 6.73
C VAL A 224 4.22 5.56 6.22
N ILE A 225 3.94 6.48 7.11
CA ILE A 225 3.57 7.86 6.77
C ILE A 225 4.86 8.64 6.48
N LEU A 226 5.05 9.02 5.22
CA LEU A 226 6.24 9.77 4.78
C LEU A 226 6.09 11.27 5.03
N THR A 227 4.94 11.81 4.68
CA THR A 227 4.63 13.23 4.83
C THR A 227 3.16 13.43 5.15
N HIS A 228 2.87 14.44 5.96
CA HIS A 228 1.52 14.96 6.15
C HIS A 228 1.43 16.34 5.52
N ASN A 229 0.58 16.50 4.52
CA ASN A 229 0.19 17.80 4.00
C ASN A 229 -1.21 18.16 4.52
N LYS A 230 -1.28 19.06 5.51
CA LYS A 230 -2.57 19.43 6.15
C LYS A 230 -3.49 20.22 5.24
N ALA A 231 -2.96 20.77 4.14
CA ALA A 231 -3.67 21.64 3.21
C ALA A 231 -3.26 21.34 1.76
N ALA A 232 -3.25 20.06 1.37
CA ALA A 232 -3.02 19.65 0.00
C ALA A 232 -4.19 20.09 -0.89
N LEU A 233 -3.91 20.67 -2.05
CA LEU A 233 -4.95 20.89 -3.06
C LEU A 233 -5.33 19.54 -3.66
N THR A 234 -6.60 19.15 -3.59
CA THR A 234 -7.05 17.82 -3.96
C THR A 234 -8.16 17.82 -4.98
N VAL A 235 -8.20 16.76 -5.79
CA VAL A 235 -9.30 16.43 -6.69
C VAL A 235 -9.70 14.97 -6.49
N PRO A 236 -10.98 14.61 -6.75
CA PRO A 236 -11.37 13.19 -6.79
C PRO A 236 -10.57 12.42 -7.84
N ASN A 237 -10.19 11.17 -7.52
CA ASN A 237 -9.45 10.32 -8.45
C ASN A 237 -10.16 10.11 -9.79
N ALA A 238 -11.51 10.15 -9.78
CA ALA A 238 -12.33 10.09 -10.98
C ALA A 238 -12.11 11.25 -11.98
N ALA A 239 -11.56 12.39 -11.54
CA ALA A 239 -11.25 13.51 -12.42
C ALA A 239 -9.96 13.31 -13.23
N LEU A 240 -9.03 12.47 -12.73
CA LEU A 240 -7.74 12.26 -13.35
C LEU A 240 -7.84 11.36 -14.59
N LEU A 241 -7.26 11.82 -15.67
CA LEU A 241 -7.05 11.05 -16.88
C LEU A 241 -5.55 10.95 -17.16
N GLN A 242 -5.16 9.88 -17.86
CA GLN A 242 -3.78 9.66 -18.27
C GLN A 242 -3.72 9.32 -19.76
N ALA A 243 -2.86 10.02 -20.50
CA ALA A 243 -2.49 9.70 -21.86
C ALA A 243 -1.07 10.19 -22.15
N ASP A 244 -0.35 9.51 -23.04
CA ASP A 244 1.00 9.86 -23.47
C ASP A 244 1.98 10.09 -22.29
N ASN A 245 1.84 9.26 -21.24
CA ASN A 245 2.60 9.34 -19.99
C ASN A 245 2.42 10.65 -19.19
N GLN A 246 1.35 11.40 -19.48
CA GLN A 246 0.98 12.63 -18.79
C GLN A 246 -0.37 12.48 -18.10
N GLN A 247 -0.47 13.01 -16.88
CA GLN A 247 -1.73 13.09 -16.14
C GLN A 247 -2.34 14.47 -16.35
N PHE A 248 -3.66 14.48 -16.56
CA PHE A 248 -4.40 15.72 -16.82
C PHE A 248 -5.84 15.64 -16.31
N VAL A 249 -6.48 16.78 -16.20
CA VAL A 249 -7.90 16.94 -15.89
C VAL A 249 -8.55 17.85 -16.93
N PHE A 250 -9.88 17.83 -16.98
CA PHE A 250 -10.64 18.89 -17.65
C PHE A 250 -11.15 19.88 -16.61
N VAL A 251 -10.82 21.16 -16.81
CA VAL A 251 -11.32 22.28 -15.99
C VAL A 251 -12.44 22.98 -16.74
N GLN A 252 -13.58 23.14 -16.06
CA GLN A 252 -14.74 23.86 -16.58
C GLN A 252 -14.65 25.36 -16.27
N ASN A 253 -14.86 26.19 -17.29
CA ASN A 253 -15.12 27.60 -17.14
C ASN A 253 -16.33 27.98 -18.00
N GLY A 254 -17.51 28.11 -17.39
CA GLY A 254 -18.79 28.25 -18.10
C GLY A 254 -19.07 27.03 -19.00
N GLY A 255 -19.30 27.27 -20.30
CA GLY A 255 -19.47 26.20 -21.30
C GLY A 255 -18.18 25.68 -21.93
N THR A 256 -17.03 26.07 -21.41
CA THR A 256 -15.72 25.75 -21.98
C THR A 256 -15.00 24.77 -21.06
N TYR A 257 -14.47 23.70 -21.64
CA TYR A 257 -13.72 22.64 -20.93
C TYR A 257 -12.28 22.60 -21.47
N LYS A 258 -11.33 22.98 -20.62
CA LYS A 258 -9.91 23.04 -20.97
C LYS A 258 -9.18 21.85 -20.37
N ARG A 259 -8.38 21.13 -21.19
CA ARG A 259 -7.42 20.16 -20.71
C ARG A 259 -6.29 20.90 -19.97
N VAL A 260 -6.00 20.48 -18.75
CA VAL A 260 -4.93 21.00 -17.91
C VAL A 260 -4.07 19.84 -17.46
N ASP A 261 -2.80 19.85 -17.87
CA ASP A 261 -1.84 18.85 -17.41
C ASP A 261 -1.51 19.14 -15.95
N VAL A 262 -1.49 18.09 -15.12
CA VAL A 262 -1.31 18.21 -13.68
C VAL A 262 -0.13 17.38 -13.19
N LYS A 263 0.50 17.85 -12.12
CA LYS A 263 1.47 17.06 -11.35
C LYS A 263 0.76 16.52 -10.13
N VAL A 264 0.69 15.19 -10.02
CA VAL A 264 0.05 14.49 -8.91
C VAL A 264 1.09 14.21 -7.83
N GLY A 265 0.72 14.47 -6.58
CA GLY A 265 1.49 14.18 -5.37
C GLY A 265 1.02 12.90 -4.67
N ALA A 266 0.57 13.03 -3.41
CA ALA A 266 -0.02 11.92 -2.66
C ALA A 266 -1.32 11.43 -3.29
N VAL A 267 -1.57 10.12 -3.23
CA VAL A 267 -2.80 9.48 -3.72
C VAL A 267 -3.38 8.65 -2.59
N GLU A 268 -4.66 8.89 -2.29
CA GLU A 268 -5.49 8.10 -1.37
C GLU A 268 -6.63 7.42 -2.15
N ASP A 269 -7.46 6.64 -1.46
CA ASP A 269 -8.50 5.82 -2.11
C ASP A 269 -9.46 6.63 -2.99
N ASP A 270 -9.87 7.83 -2.55
CA ASP A 270 -10.87 8.65 -3.23
C ASP A 270 -10.30 9.93 -3.86
N TYR A 271 -9.16 10.42 -3.39
CA TYR A 271 -8.61 11.74 -3.75
C TYR A 271 -7.12 11.67 -4.07
N SER A 272 -6.70 12.55 -4.98
CA SER A 272 -5.29 12.78 -5.31
C SER A 272 -4.91 14.23 -5.01
N GLU A 273 -3.72 14.39 -4.44
CA GLU A 273 -3.08 15.69 -4.28
C GLU A 273 -2.57 16.21 -5.63
N ILE A 274 -2.81 17.48 -5.90
CA ILE A 274 -2.29 18.18 -7.07
C ILE A 274 -1.23 19.18 -6.62
N ILE A 275 0.01 18.89 -6.96
CA ILE A 275 1.16 19.74 -6.63
C ILE A 275 1.49 20.77 -7.71
N GLY A 276 0.78 20.73 -8.84
CA GLY A 276 0.92 21.72 -9.92
C GLY A 276 -0.12 21.52 -11.01
N GLY A 277 -0.49 22.62 -11.67
CA GLY A 277 -1.42 22.64 -12.79
C GLY A 277 -2.81 23.17 -12.44
N LEU A 278 -3.26 23.12 -11.19
CA LEU A 278 -4.54 23.66 -10.73
C LEU A 278 -4.36 24.72 -9.66
N VAL A 279 -5.42 25.51 -9.48
CA VAL A 279 -5.57 26.45 -8.36
C VAL A 279 -6.81 26.10 -7.53
N PRO A 280 -6.84 26.46 -6.24
CA PRO A 280 -8.02 26.27 -5.40
C PRO A 280 -9.25 26.95 -6.04
N GLY A 281 -10.36 26.20 -6.11
CA GLY A 281 -11.59 26.71 -6.72
C GLY A 281 -11.83 26.27 -8.15
N ASP A 282 -10.84 25.69 -8.85
CA ASP A 282 -11.04 25.15 -10.19
C ASP A 282 -12.12 24.06 -10.18
N LEU A 283 -13.04 24.11 -11.15
CA LEU A 283 -14.08 23.11 -11.33
C LEU A 283 -13.56 22.00 -12.23
N VAL A 284 -13.22 20.85 -11.66
CA VAL A 284 -12.72 19.70 -12.40
C VAL A 284 -13.81 18.71 -12.75
N VAL A 285 -13.78 18.19 -13.96
CA VAL A 285 -14.77 17.23 -14.46
C VAL A 285 -14.45 15.85 -13.88
N THR A 286 -15.42 15.26 -13.16
CA THR A 286 -15.30 13.93 -12.54
C THR A 286 -16.07 12.84 -13.27
N GLN A 287 -17.06 13.23 -14.10
CA GLN A 287 -17.85 12.32 -14.93
C GLN A 287 -18.04 12.93 -16.32
N GLY A 288 -18.06 12.09 -17.38
CA GLY A 288 -18.06 12.55 -18.77
C GLY A 288 -16.69 13.06 -19.27
N ASN A 289 -15.65 12.90 -18.48
CA ASN A 289 -14.30 13.37 -18.82
C ASN A 289 -13.64 12.55 -19.96
N ARG A 290 -13.99 11.27 -20.12
CA ARG A 290 -13.51 10.43 -21.23
C ARG A 290 -14.12 10.84 -22.56
N GLU A 291 -15.41 11.17 -22.55
CA GLU A 291 -16.15 11.70 -23.68
C GLU A 291 -15.59 13.06 -24.09
N LEU A 292 -15.30 13.94 -23.13
CA LEU A 292 -14.60 15.20 -23.37
C LEU A 292 -13.22 14.99 -23.98
N TYR A 293 -12.49 13.98 -23.53
CA TYR A 293 -11.17 13.67 -24.10
C TYR A 293 -11.29 13.21 -25.56
N THR A 294 -12.29 12.41 -25.90
CA THR A 294 -12.57 11.99 -27.28
C THR A 294 -12.90 13.19 -28.18
N LEU A 295 -13.75 14.12 -27.69
CA LEU A 295 -14.08 15.37 -28.40
C LEU A 295 -12.86 16.28 -28.56
N TRP A 296 -12.02 16.37 -27.52
CA TRP A 296 -10.77 17.14 -27.57
C TRP A 296 -9.80 16.56 -28.61
N LEU A 297 -9.66 15.22 -28.71
CA LEU A 297 -8.85 14.53 -29.71
C LEU A 297 -9.32 14.81 -31.16
N SER A 298 -10.65 14.91 -31.36
CA SER A 298 -11.25 15.20 -32.67
C SER A 298 -11.23 16.69 -33.07
N GLY A 299 -10.55 17.54 -32.26
CA GLY A 299 -10.47 18.99 -32.54
C GLY A 299 -11.76 19.76 -32.33
N GLY A 300 -12.66 19.25 -31.44
CA GLY A 300 -13.91 19.93 -31.10
C GLY A 300 -14.94 19.97 -32.21
N ARG A 301 -14.87 19.12 -33.23
CA ARG A 301 -15.87 19.04 -34.26
C ARG A 301 -17.24 18.71 -33.66
N LYS A 302 -18.19 19.59 -33.88
CA LYS A 302 -19.59 19.47 -33.46
C LYS A 302 -20.14 18.09 -33.81
N LEU A 303 -20.78 17.43 -32.85
CA LEU A 303 -21.76 16.38 -33.12
C LEU A 303 -22.88 17.06 -33.93
N GLN A 304 -22.86 16.95 -35.27
CA GLN A 304 -24.01 17.30 -36.10
C GLN A 304 -25.10 16.26 -35.80
N SER A 305 -26.16 16.69 -35.19
CA SER A 305 -27.44 16.00 -35.20
C SER A 305 -27.81 15.72 -36.66
N GLY A 306 -27.90 14.45 -37.06
CA GLY A 306 -28.46 14.08 -38.36
C GLY A 306 -29.89 14.58 -38.45
N GLN A 307 -30.09 15.65 -39.21
CA GLN A 307 -31.37 15.92 -39.82
C GLN A 307 -31.43 15.05 -41.10
N GLU A 308 -32.17 13.97 -40.99
CA GLU A 308 -32.71 13.30 -42.17
C GLU A 308 -33.71 14.24 -42.84
N GLU A 309 -33.27 14.88 -43.94
CA GLU A 309 -34.21 15.44 -44.92
C GLU A 309 -34.75 14.30 -45.76
N HIS A 310 -35.98 13.89 -45.49
CA HIS A 310 -36.80 13.16 -46.45
C HIS A 310 -37.29 14.15 -47.52
N HIS A 311 -36.87 13.92 -48.75
CA HIS A 311 -37.58 14.30 -49.96
C HIS A 311 -37.99 13.04 -50.74
#